data_d2909e67b1e5a33a2911fb41084fce26
#
_entry.id   d2909e67b1e5a33a2911fb41084fce26
#
_cell.length_a   1.000
_cell.length_b   1.000
_cell.length_c   1.000
_cell.angle_alpha   90.00
_cell.angle_beta   90.00
_cell.angle_gamma   90.00
#
_symmetry.space_group_name_H-M   'P 1'
#
loop_
_entity.id
_entity.type
_entity.pdbx_description
1 polymer ?
#
loop_
_entity_poly.entity_id
_entity_poly.type
_entity_poly.pdbx_seq_one_letter_code
_entity_poly.pdbx_strand_id
1 'polypeptide(L)'
;MQIKSAALSGRRMVRRRAGWAILATLLALVAGCASMGKGPSVSRLNDGQQGFVIREMPTVDVQSRAEFQRAVDMMDAGNNDAAIELLKRVIERSPGVSAPHIDIAMAYVRTGKPELAEQHFKTALGLVPHHPAASNEYGLLLRRSGRFQEARDTYEKAIGVFPEYLPAHKNLGILCDLYLNDPGCALDQFELYSKAMPEDEQVKIWIAELRMRQGR
;
A
#
# COMPACT_ATOMS: atom_id res chain seq x y z
N MET A 1 -53.01 -7.52 -73.88
CA MET A 1 -54.22 -7.51 -73.06
C MET A 1 -53.87 -7.48 -71.62
N GLN A 2 -54.31 -6.48 -70.93
CA GLN A 2 -53.99 -6.15 -69.49
C GLN A 2 -54.41 -7.26 -68.57
N ILE A 3 -53.71 -7.32 -67.35
CA ILE A 3 -54.35 -7.22 -66.04
C ILE A 3 -53.21 -7.05 -64.98
N LYS A 4 -53.16 -5.93 -64.47
CA LYS A 4 -53.13 -5.29 -63.15
C LYS A 4 -52.54 -6.09 -62.00
N SER A 5 -51.51 -5.47 -61.48
CA SER A 5 -50.95 -5.60 -60.10
C SER A 5 -51.93 -5.10 -59.04
N ALA A 6 -51.94 -5.71 -57.88
CA ALA A 6 -52.32 -5.07 -56.61
C ALA A 6 -51.64 -5.67 -55.40
N ALA A 7 -51.04 -4.79 -54.69
CA ALA A 7 -50.90 -4.78 -53.22
C ALA A 7 -50.08 -5.87 -52.49
N LEU A 8 -48.89 -5.50 -52.16
CA LEU A 8 -48.22 -5.94 -50.95
C LEU A 8 -47.50 -4.73 -50.28
N SER A 9 -48.29 -3.88 -49.68
CA SER A 9 -47.84 -2.87 -48.77
C SER A 9 -48.40 -3.28 -47.39
N GLY A 10 -47.57 -3.59 -46.43
CA GLY A 10 -48.11 -3.70 -45.10
C GLY A 10 -47.39 -4.66 -44.11
N ARG A 11 -46.14 -5.09 -44.34
CA ARG A 11 -45.49 -5.98 -43.36
C ARG A 11 -44.03 -5.63 -42.96
N ARG A 12 -43.59 -4.38 -43.16
CA ARG A 12 -42.19 -4.03 -42.84
C ARG A 12 -42.02 -3.01 -41.67
N MET A 13 -43.08 -2.64 -40.96
CA MET A 13 -42.96 -1.58 -39.96
C MET A 13 -43.06 -2.05 -38.48
N VAL A 14 -43.35 -3.33 -38.22
CA VAL A 14 -43.49 -3.82 -36.82
C VAL A 14 -42.18 -4.44 -36.28
N ARG A 15 -41.26 -4.86 -37.14
CA ARG A 15 -40.02 -5.51 -36.69
C ARG A 15 -38.89 -4.54 -36.20
N ARG A 16 -38.97 -3.25 -36.52
CA ARG A 16 -37.91 -2.29 -36.10
C ARG A 16 -38.12 -1.70 -34.73
N ARG A 17 -39.32 -1.74 -34.16
CA ARG A 17 -39.59 -1.18 -32.83
C ARG A 17 -39.27 -2.14 -31.66
N ALA A 18 -39.33 -3.45 -31.88
CA ALA A 18 -39.00 -4.44 -30.86
C ALA A 18 -37.48 -4.58 -30.59
N GLY A 19 -36.64 -4.36 -31.61
CA GLY A 19 -35.17 -4.45 -31.46
C GLY A 19 -34.55 -3.31 -30.67
N TRP A 20 -35.16 -2.12 -30.72
CA TRP A 20 -34.68 -0.95 -29.99
C TRP A 20 -35.08 -0.96 -28.50
N ALA A 21 -36.22 -1.58 -28.18
CA ALA A 21 -36.64 -1.71 -26.79
C ALA A 21 -35.78 -2.73 -26.02
N ILE A 22 -35.32 -3.79 -26.68
CA ILE A 22 -34.43 -4.80 -26.06
C ILE A 22 -33.00 -4.25 -25.88
N LEU A 23 -32.51 -3.41 -26.81
CA LEU A 23 -31.20 -2.79 -26.70
C LEU A 23 -31.16 -1.72 -25.60
N ALA A 24 -32.26 -0.96 -25.44
CA ALA A 24 -32.35 0.05 -24.37
C ALA A 24 -32.45 -0.56 -22.96
N THR A 25 -33.10 -1.72 -22.81
CA THR A 25 -33.19 -2.43 -21.53
C THR A 25 -31.89 -3.14 -21.16
N LEU A 26 -31.11 -3.62 -22.14
CA LEU A 26 -29.78 -4.20 -21.87
C LEU A 26 -28.75 -3.12 -21.47
N LEU A 27 -28.83 -1.89 -22.00
CA LEU A 27 -27.97 -0.78 -21.59
C LEU A 27 -28.30 -0.27 -20.17
N ALA A 28 -29.53 -0.39 -19.71
CA ALA A 28 -29.95 0.03 -18.38
C ALA A 28 -29.48 -0.94 -17.27
N LEU A 29 -29.18 -2.20 -17.60
CA LEU A 29 -28.68 -3.20 -16.65
C LEU A 29 -27.17 -3.11 -16.41
N VAL A 30 -26.40 -2.41 -17.25
CA VAL A 30 -24.96 -2.19 -17.06
C VAL A 30 -24.67 -0.91 -16.27
N ALA A 31 -25.63 0.00 -16.12
CA ALA A 31 -25.47 1.25 -15.36
C ALA A 31 -25.74 1.10 -13.85
N GLY A 32 -26.04 -0.10 -13.37
CA GLY A 32 -26.49 -0.36 -12.00
C GLY A 32 -25.44 -0.81 -11.00
N CYS A 33 -24.15 -0.87 -11.35
CA CYS A 33 -23.08 -1.33 -10.43
C CYS A 33 -21.87 -0.40 -10.41
N ALA A 34 -22.08 0.88 -10.19
CA ALA A 34 -20.99 1.84 -9.97
C ALA A 34 -21.15 2.60 -8.63
N SER A 35 -21.58 1.91 -7.58
CA SER A 35 -21.19 2.31 -6.22
C SER A 35 -20.07 1.39 -5.76
N MET A 36 -18.95 1.39 -6.47
CA MET A 36 -17.70 0.88 -5.92
C MET A 36 -17.38 1.80 -4.75
N GLY A 37 -17.55 1.28 -3.53
CA GLY A 37 -17.06 1.93 -2.32
C GLY A 37 -15.62 2.37 -2.59
N LYS A 38 -15.29 3.60 -2.21
CA LYS A 38 -13.91 4.09 -2.32
C LYS A 38 -13.02 3.05 -1.66
N GLY A 39 -12.11 2.44 -2.41
CA GLY A 39 -11.11 1.52 -1.87
C GLY A 39 -10.31 2.18 -0.75
N PRO A 40 -9.41 1.43 -0.11
CA PRO A 40 -8.57 2.00 0.93
C PRO A 40 -7.88 3.24 0.40
N SER A 41 -7.87 4.30 1.20
CA SER A 41 -7.28 5.59 0.81
C SER A 41 -6.25 6.02 1.83
N VAL A 42 -5.16 6.54 1.33
CA VAL A 42 -4.14 7.20 2.14
C VAL A 42 -4.23 8.69 1.87
N SER A 43 -4.30 9.48 2.92
CA SER A 43 -4.34 10.94 2.84
C SER A 43 -3.31 11.54 3.78
N ARG A 44 -2.76 12.70 3.39
CA ARG A 44 -1.87 13.46 4.27
C ARG A 44 -2.65 14.00 5.45
N LEU A 45 -1.97 14.16 6.59
CA LEU A 45 -2.51 14.96 7.69
C LEU A 45 -2.59 16.41 7.22
N ASN A 46 -3.73 17.06 7.51
CA ASN A 46 -3.90 18.50 7.26
C ASN A 46 -3.20 19.31 8.36
N ASP A 47 -2.94 20.58 8.10
CA ASP A 47 -2.45 21.57 9.08
C ASP A 47 -0.98 21.46 9.50
N GLY A 48 -0.06 21.13 8.57
CA GLY A 48 1.39 21.19 8.83
C GLY A 48 1.93 20.07 9.73
N GLN A 49 1.10 19.12 10.12
CA GLN A 49 1.53 17.91 10.80
C GLN A 49 2.16 16.93 9.80
N GLN A 50 3.33 16.41 10.12
CA GLN A 50 3.94 15.34 9.32
C GLN A 50 3.22 14.02 9.61
N GLY A 51 2.76 13.36 8.54
CA GLY A 51 2.12 12.06 8.66
C GLY A 51 1.02 11.82 7.63
N PHE A 52 0.40 10.67 7.74
CA PHE A 52 -0.68 10.24 6.86
C PHE A 52 -1.76 9.49 7.64
N VAL A 53 -2.97 9.52 7.11
CA VAL A 53 -4.10 8.74 7.61
C VAL A 53 -4.45 7.70 6.56
N ILE A 54 -4.50 6.45 6.98
CA ILE A 54 -5.00 5.35 6.15
C ILE A 54 -6.44 5.09 6.55
N ARG A 55 -7.35 5.17 5.58
CA ARG A 55 -8.74 4.78 5.74
C ARG A 55 -8.94 3.45 5.04
N GLU A 56 -9.28 2.45 5.81
CA GLU A 56 -9.58 1.11 5.34
C GLU A 56 -11.06 0.79 5.53
N MET A 57 -11.55 -0.12 4.71
CA MET A 57 -12.86 -0.73 4.83
C MET A 57 -12.64 -2.25 4.88
N PRO A 58 -13.23 -2.97 5.81
CA PRO A 58 -14.26 -2.58 6.77
C PRO A 58 -13.73 -1.91 8.05
N THR A 59 -14.63 -1.29 8.81
CA THR A 59 -14.31 -0.72 10.13
C THR A 59 -14.08 -1.84 11.14
N VAL A 60 -13.04 -1.69 11.94
CA VAL A 60 -12.71 -2.62 13.03
C VAL A 60 -13.72 -2.46 14.17
N ASP A 61 -14.27 -3.54 14.69
CA ASP A 61 -15.15 -3.52 15.86
C ASP A 61 -14.40 -3.08 17.13
N VAL A 62 -15.15 -2.69 18.18
CA VAL A 62 -14.59 -2.15 19.41
C VAL A 62 -13.69 -3.15 20.13
N GLN A 63 -14.05 -4.44 20.13
CA GLN A 63 -13.26 -5.49 20.78
C GLN A 63 -11.95 -5.72 20.03
N SER A 64 -12.00 -5.84 18.70
CA SER A 64 -10.82 -6.01 17.86
C SER A 64 -9.85 -4.83 18.01
N ARG A 65 -10.38 -3.60 18.13
CA ARG A 65 -9.57 -2.42 18.37
C ARG A 65 -8.86 -2.46 19.73
N ALA A 66 -9.56 -2.86 20.79
CA ALA A 66 -8.98 -2.99 22.12
C ALA A 66 -7.92 -4.10 22.18
N GLU A 67 -8.14 -5.23 21.52
CA GLU A 67 -7.15 -6.30 21.43
C GLU A 67 -5.95 -5.92 20.57
N PHE A 68 -6.16 -5.19 19.48
CA PHE A 68 -5.08 -4.66 18.65
C PHE A 68 -4.17 -3.71 19.48
N GLN A 69 -4.77 -2.74 20.19
CA GLN A 69 -3.98 -1.85 21.05
C GLN A 69 -3.18 -2.61 22.10
N ARG A 70 -3.80 -3.60 22.75
CA ARG A 70 -3.09 -4.46 23.71
C ARG A 70 -1.94 -5.24 23.08
N ALA A 71 -2.10 -5.68 21.84
CA ALA A 71 -1.03 -6.36 21.10
C ALA A 71 0.15 -5.41 20.83
N VAL A 72 -0.13 -4.16 20.44
CA VAL A 72 0.91 -3.12 20.27
C VAL A 72 1.65 -2.89 21.59
N ASP A 73 0.92 -2.70 22.69
CA ASP A 73 1.51 -2.52 24.03
C ASP A 73 2.42 -3.71 24.42
N MET A 74 2.01 -4.94 24.07
CA MET A 74 2.81 -6.14 24.29
C MET A 74 4.08 -6.17 23.41
N MET A 75 3.98 -5.74 22.16
CA MET A 75 5.15 -5.64 21.26
C MET A 75 6.15 -4.61 21.79
N ASP A 76 5.69 -3.49 22.32
CA ASP A 76 6.52 -2.45 22.91
C ASP A 76 7.20 -2.95 24.21
N ALA A 77 6.52 -3.81 24.96
CA ALA A 77 7.09 -4.51 26.12
C ALA A 77 8.00 -5.70 25.76
N GLY A 78 8.20 -6.00 24.46
CA GLY A 78 9.01 -7.13 24.00
C GLY A 78 8.31 -8.49 23.99
N ASN A 79 7.05 -8.55 24.40
CA ASN A 79 6.24 -9.77 24.49
C ASN A 79 5.67 -10.19 23.12
N ASN A 80 6.55 -10.38 22.12
CA ASN A 80 6.14 -10.56 20.74
C ASN A 80 5.31 -11.83 20.50
N ASP A 81 5.59 -12.95 21.17
CA ASP A 81 4.80 -14.18 20.99
C ASP A 81 3.36 -14.01 21.50
N ALA A 82 3.16 -13.33 22.64
CA ALA A 82 1.82 -13.03 23.15
C ALA A 82 1.07 -12.05 22.23
N ALA A 83 1.77 -11.05 21.68
CA ALA A 83 1.21 -10.13 20.71
C ALA A 83 0.75 -10.84 19.43
N ILE A 84 1.53 -11.81 18.92
CA ILE A 84 1.19 -12.63 17.75
C ILE A 84 -0.16 -13.32 17.96
N GLU A 85 -0.40 -13.92 19.13
CA GLU A 85 -1.66 -14.62 19.42
C GLU A 85 -2.86 -13.65 19.48
N LEU A 86 -2.67 -12.43 20.00
CA LEU A 86 -3.70 -11.39 19.95
C LEU A 86 -3.98 -10.92 18.50
N LEU A 87 -2.92 -10.64 17.74
CA LEU A 87 -3.04 -10.16 16.36
C LEU A 87 -3.70 -11.19 15.44
N LYS A 88 -3.44 -12.48 15.62
CA LYS A 88 -4.16 -13.56 14.91
C LYS A 88 -5.66 -13.45 15.11
N ARG A 89 -6.12 -13.30 16.36
CA ARG A 89 -7.56 -13.16 16.65
C ARG A 89 -8.16 -11.89 16.04
N VAL A 90 -7.41 -10.78 16.04
CA VAL A 90 -7.84 -9.54 15.37
C VAL A 90 -7.99 -9.75 13.86
N ILE A 91 -7.02 -10.43 13.24
CA ILE A 91 -7.03 -10.73 11.79
C ILE A 91 -8.21 -11.67 11.45
N GLU A 92 -8.48 -12.69 12.26
CA GLU A 92 -9.61 -13.59 12.04
C GLU A 92 -10.96 -12.85 12.03
N ARG A 93 -11.12 -11.84 12.88
CA ARG A 93 -12.35 -11.04 12.94
C ARG A 93 -12.37 -9.89 11.92
N SER A 94 -11.21 -9.39 11.54
CA SER A 94 -11.07 -8.22 10.67
C SER A 94 -10.01 -8.45 9.57
N PRO A 95 -10.19 -9.44 8.68
CA PRO A 95 -9.15 -9.86 7.73
C PRO A 95 -8.82 -8.81 6.65
N GLY A 96 -9.69 -7.81 6.47
CA GLY A 96 -9.53 -6.75 5.47
C GLY A 96 -8.79 -5.51 5.98
N VAL A 97 -8.14 -5.55 7.15
CA VAL A 97 -7.44 -4.43 7.76
C VAL A 97 -5.93 -4.65 7.70
N SER A 98 -5.18 -3.70 7.14
CA SER A 98 -3.72 -3.86 6.92
C SER A 98 -2.90 -3.78 8.21
N ALA A 99 -3.28 -2.92 9.15
CA ALA A 99 -2.49 -2.66 10.36
C ALA A 99 -2.16 -3.92 11.17
N PRO A 100 -3.11 -4.83 11.49
CA PRO A 100 -2.78 -6.07 12.20
C PRO A 100 -1.82 -6.98 11.44
N HIS A 101 -1.88 -6.96 10.09
CA HIS A 101 -0.93 -7.70 9.26
C HIS A 101 0.47 -7.10 9.29
N ILE A 102 0.60 -5.79 9.38
CA ILE A 102 1.91 -5.11 9.52
C ILE A 102 2.53 -5.48 10.88
N ASP A 103 1.76 -5.34 11.96
CA ASP A 103 2.28 -5.53 13.30
C ASP A 103 2.63 -7.00 13.59
N ILE A 104 1.82 -7.94 13.13
CA ILE A 104 2.16 -9.37 13.26
C ILE A 104 3.40 -9.74 12.43
N ALA A 105 3.60 -9.12 11.26
CA ALA A 105 4.81 -9.30 10.47
C ALA A 105 6.04 -8.77 11.22
N MET A 106 5.95 -7.58 11.83
CA MET A 106 7.02 -7.03 12.67
C MET A 106 7.32 -7.94 13.88
N ALA A 107 6.30 -8.48 14.54
CA ALA A 107 6.46 -9.43 15.63
C ALA A 107 7.14 -10.74 15.16
N TYR A 108 6.80 -11.24 13.97
CA TYR A 108 7.48 -12.38 13.37
C TYR A 108 8.95 -12.10 13.03
N VAL A 109 9.28 -10.89 12.54
CA VAL A 109 10.68 -10.49 12.35
C VAL A 109 11.43 -10.54 13.67
N ARG A 110 10.85 -10.00 14.75
CA ARG A 110 11.46 -9.96 16.09
C ARG A 110 11.63 -11.35 16.71
N THR A 111 10.77 -12.31 16.35
CA THR A 111 10.83 -13.72 16.83
C THR A 111 11.57 -14.65 15.86
N GLY A 112 12.25 -14.11 14.84
CA GLY A 112 13.10 -14.90 13.94
C GLY A 112 12.32 -15.78 12.95
N LYS A 113 11.13 -15.35 12.53
CA LYS A 113 10.24 -16.07 11.58
C LYS A 113 10.02 -15.24 10.31
N PRO A 114 11.09 -14.97 9.51
CA PRO A 114 11.05 -14.01 8.39
C PRO A 114 10.08 -14.42 7.27
N GLU A 115 9.88 -15.73 7.04
CA GLU A 115 8.97 -16.21 6.00
C GLU A 115 7.50 -15.89 6.33
N LEU A 116 7.11 -16.03 7.60
CA LEU A 116 5.78 -15.64 8.08
C LEU A 116 5.61 -14.11 8.03
N ALA A 117 6.65 -13.37 8.38
CA ALA A 117 6.64 -11.93 8.28
C ALA A 117 6.41 -11.47 6.83
N GLU A 118 7.12 -12.07 5.87
CA GLU A 118 6.97 -11.75 4.46
C GLU A 118 5.54 -11.98 3.95
N GLN A 119 4.92 -13.10 4.34
CA GLN A 119 3.53 -13.40 3.98
C GLN A 119 2.57 -12.30 4.45
N HIS A 120 2.71 -11.88 5.69
CA HIS A 120 1.85 -10.85 6.28
C HIS A 120 2.14 -9.45 5.69
N PHE A 121 3.39 -9.08 5.42
CA PHE A 121 3.68 -7.83 4.71
C PHE A 121 3.07 -7.82 3.30
N LYS A 122 3.16 -8.92 2.56
CA LYS A 122 2.52 -9.04 1.25
C LYS A 122 1.00 -8.92 1.33
N THR A 123 0.38 -9.51 2.37
CA THR A 123 -1.05 -9.36 2.61
C THR A 123 -1.41 -7.91 2.89
N ALA A 124 -0.68 -7.23 3.77
CA ALA A 124 -0.90 -5.81 4.06
C ALA A 124 -0.79 -4.93 2.81
N LEU A 125 0.22 -5.18 1.98
CA LEU A 125 0.42 -4.46 0.72
C LEU A 125 -0.62 -4.82 -0.36
N GLY A 126 -1.21 -6.00 -0.30
CA GLY A 126 -2.37 -6.38 -1.12
C GLY A 126 -3.65 -5.65 -0.70
N LEU A 127 -3.84 -5.43 0.60
CA LEU A 127 -4.97 -4.67 1.16
C LEU A 127 -4.83 -3.17 0.88
N VAL A 128 -3.65 -2.61 1.12
CA VAL A 128 -3.35 -1.19 0.88
C VAL A 128 -2.07 -1.08 0.05
N PRO A 129 -2.19 -0.99 -1.28
CA PRO A 129 -1.03 -0.89 -2.17
C PRO A 129 -0.14 0.31 -1.79
N HIS A 130 1.16 0.06 -1.73
CA HIS A 130 2.19 1.05 -1.37
C HIS A 130 2.00 1.70 0.01
N HIS A 131 1.38 0.99 0.96
CA HIS A 131 1.26 1.44 2.35
C HIS A 131 2.65 1.83 2.89
N PRO A 132 2.89 3.10 3.30
CA PRO A 132 4.25 3.58 3.56
C PRO A 132 4.98 2.77 4.63
N ALA A 133 4.33 2.53 5.79
CA ALA A 133 4.93 1.76 6.87
C ALA A 133 5.14 0.28 6.48
N ALA A 134 4.16 -0.37 5.83
CA ALA A 134 4.32 -1.75 5.39
C ALA A 134 5.46 -1.90 4.38
N SER A 135 5.57 -0.98 3.41
CA SER A 135 6.65 -0.98 2.43
C SER A 135 8.00 -0.75 3.08
N ASN A 136 8.08 0.15 4.06
CA ASN A 136 9.32 0.41 4.80
C ASN A 136 9.79 -0.84 5.56
N GLU A 137 8.92 -1.46 6.34
CA GLU A 137 9.26 -2.64 7.13
C GLU A 137 9.54 -3.87 6.25
N TYR A 138 8.80 -4.03 5.15
CA TYR A 138 9.08 -5.08 4.18
C TYR A 138 10.41 -4.85 3.46
N GLY A 139 10.73 -3.62 3.08
CA GLY A 139 12.04 -3.26 2.54
C GLY A 139 13.18 -3.58 3.50
N LEU A 140 13.01 -3.33 4.82
CA LEU A 140 13.96 -3.73 5.85
C LEU A 140 14.13 -5.26 5.92
N LEU A 141 13.05 -6.03 5.85
CA LEU A 141 13.10 -7.49 5.82
C LEU A 141 13.86 -7.99 4.59
N LEU A 142 13.55 -7.48 3.41
CA LEU A 142 14.21 -7.81 2.15
C LEU A 142 15.71 -7.52 2.20
N ARG A 143 16.10 -6.33 2.73
CA ARG A 143 17.50 -5.95 2.92
C ARG A 143 18.23 -6.94 3.83
N ARG A 144 17.64 -7.33 4.96
CA ARG A 144 18.21 -8.32 5.89
C ARG A 144 18.34 -9.70 5.27
N SER A 145 17.49 -10.03 4.31
CA SER A 145 17.50 -11.29 3.56
C SER A 145 18.44 -11.26 2.34
N GLY A 146 19.21 -10.18 2.13
CA GLY A 146 20.10 -10.03 0.98
C GLY A 146 19.41 -9.73 -0.35
N ARG A 147 18.11 -9.48 -0.35
CA ARG A 147 17.28 -9.20 -1.54
C ARG A 147 17.29 -7.69 -1.83
N PHE A 148 18.46 -7.16 -2.12
CA PHE A 148 18.71 -5.71 -2.14
C PHE A 148 17.94 -4.98 -3.26
N GLN A 149 17.83 -5.58 -4.44
CA GLN A 149 17.10 -4.94 -5.54
C GLN A 149 15.59 -4.88 -5.25
N GLU A 150 15.03 -5.94 -4.68
CA GLU A 150 13.62 -5.95 -4.27
C GLU A 150 13.34 -4.96 -3.13
N ALA A 151 14.29 -4.80 -2.21
CA ALA A 151 14.21 -3.77 -1.17
C ALA A 151 14.19 -2.36 -1.77
N ARG A 152 15.08 -2.09 -2.75
CA ARG A 152 15.11 -0.82 -3.50
C ARG A 152 13.75 -0.53 -4.15
N ASP A 153 13.27 -1.46 -4.95
CA ASP A 153 11.98 -1.33 -5.65
C ASP A 153 10.81 -1.07 -4.69
N THR A 154 10.85 -1.70 -3.51
CA THR A 154 9.82 -1.54 -2.49
C THR A 154 9.85 -0.15 -1.88
N TYR A 155 11.04 0.38 -1.53
CA TYR A 155 11.17 1.74 -1.03
C TYR A 155 10.82 2.79 -2.09
N GLU A 156 11.32 2.64 -3.31
CA GLU A 156 11.06 3.60 -4.39
C GLU A 156 9.57 3.70 -4.74
N LYS A 157 8.84 2.58 -4.76
CA LYS A 157 7.38 2.57 -4.94
C LYS A 157 6.65 3.30 -3.81
N ALA A 158 7.07 3.09 -2.56
CA ALA A 158 6.48 3.79 -1.42
C ALA A 158 6.73 5.30 -1.49
N ILE A 159 7.97 5.71 -1.75
CA ILE A 159 8.37 7.12 -1.89
C ILE A 159 7.67 7.77 -3.10
N GLY A 160 7.49 7.05 -4.20
CA GLY A 160 6.78 7.55 -5.38
C GLY A 160 5.32 7.92 -5.09
N VAL A 161 4.68 7.23 -4.13
CA VAL A 161 3.31 7.54 -3.68
C VAL A 161 3.30 8.52 -2.51
N PHE A 162 4.27 8.41 -1.59
CA PHE A 162 4.40 9.23 -0.38
C PHE A 162 5.80 9.81 -0.25
N PRO A 163 6.13 10.86 -1.03
CA PRO A 163 7.48 11.44 -1.04
C PRO A 163 7.92 12.03 0.31
N GLU A 164 6.99 12.32 1.21
CA GLU A 164 7.27 12.83 2.55
C GLU A 164 7.46 11.74 3.61
N TYR A 165 7.44 10.45 3.25
CA TYR A 165 7.66 9.38 4.22
C TYR A 165 9.15 9.17 4.51
N LEU A 166 9.66 9.97 5.43
CA LEU A 166 11.08 10.06 5.78
C LEU A 166 11.77 8.74 6.14
N PRO A 167 11.13 7.78 6.87
CA PRO A 167 11.78 6.50 7.16
C PRO A 167 12.22 5.74 5.90
N ALA A 168 11.42 5.78 4.82
CA ALA A 168 11.78 5.12 3.56
C ALA A 168 12.98 5.79 2.89
N HIS A 169 13.07 7.12 2.90
CA HIS A 169 14.24 7.85 2.38
C HIS A 169 15.51 7.46 3.13
N LYS A 170 15.49 7.48 4.46
CA LYS A 170 16.64 7.09 5.28
C LYS A 170 17.07 5.66 4.99
N ASN A 171 16.12 4.71 4.93
CA ASN A 171 16.41 3.30 4.68
C ASN A 171 16.88 3.03 3.25
N LEU A 172 16.34 3.74 2.25
CA LEU A 172 16.82 3.66 0.87
C LEU A 172 18.24 4.22 0.75
N GLY A 173 18.52 5.35 1.40
CA GLY A 173 19.87 5.92 1.44
C GLY A 173 20.88 4.92 2.01
N ILE A 174 20.56 4.28 3.14
CA ILE A 174 21.40 3.22 3.75
C ILE A 174 21.57 2.04 2.79
N LEU A 175 20.51 1.59 2.11
CA LEU A 175 20.57 0.50 1.14
C LEU A 175 21.48 0.85 -0.04
N CYS A 176 21.34 2.04 -0.59
CA CYS A 176 22.14 2.52 -1.72
C CYS A 176 23.62 2.62 -1.37
N ASP A 177 23.96 3.16 -0.19
CA ASP A 177 25.33 3.33 0.25
C ASP A 177 26.01 1.98 0.57
N LEU A 178 25.40 1.20 1.45
CA LEU A 178 26.07 0.04 2.05
C LEU A 178 25.96 -1.25 1.25
N TYR A 179 24.95 -1.38 0.39
CA TYR A 179 24.63 -2.66 -0.27
C TYR A 179 24.59 -2.58 -1.79
N LEU A 180 24.27 -1.42 -2.36
CA LEU A 180 24.14 -1.26 -3.81
C LEU A 180 25.34 -0.54 -4.44
N ASN A 181 26.25 0.02 -3.63
CA ASN A 181 27.36 0.85 -4.09
C ASN A 181 26.90 1.97 -5.04
N ASP A 182 25.79 2.63 -4.68
CA ASP A 182 25.18 3.74 -5.41
C ASP A 182 25.22 5.01 -4.55
N PRO A 183 26.38 5.68 -4.47
CA PRO A 183 26.56 6.85 -3.60
C PRO A 183 25.76 8.07 -4.09
N GLY A 184 25.34 8.10 -5.37
CA GLY A 184 24.45 9.14 -5.89
C GLY A 184 23.06 9.00 -5.29
N CYS A 185 22.45 7.82 -5.42
CA CYS A 185 21.18 7.51 -4.77
C CYS A 185 21.23 7.79 -3.26
N ALA A 186 22.29 7.33 -2.58
CA ALA A 186 22.42 7.53 -1.13
C ALA A 186 22.41 9.01 -0.75
N LEU A 187 23.19 9.83 -1.44
CA LEU A 187 23.28 11.27 -1.20
C LEU A 187 21.92 11.95 -1.40
N ASP A 188 21.24 11.67 -2.52
CA ASP A 188 19.94 12.26 -2.82
C ASP A 188 18.91 11.94 -1.71
N GLN A 189 18.87 10.70 -1.24
CA GLN A 189 17.93 10.27 -0.21
C GLN A 189 18.26 10.88 1.16
N PHE A 190 19.53 10.91 1.55
CA PHE A 190 19.94 11.50 2.82
C PHE A 190 19.76 13.02 2.84
N GLU A 191 19.97 13.71 1.73
CA GLU A 191 19.73 15.15 1.65
C GLU A 191 18.24 15.50 1.78
N LEU A 192 17.36 14.72 1.15
CA LEU A 192 15.90 14.86 1.33
C LEU A 192 15.50 14.64 2.79
N TYR A 193 16.00 13.59 3.40
CA TYR A 193 15.75 13.29 4.81
C TYR A 193 16.27 14.42 5.72
N SER A 194 17.51 14.85 5.55
CA SER A 194 18.16 15.86 6.39
C SER A 194 17.51 17.24 6.32
N LYS A 195 16.90 17.61 5.19
CA LYS A 195 16.10 18.84 5.09
C LYS A 195 14.89 18.85 6.01
N ALA A 196 14.26 17.68 6.18
CA ALA A 196 13.06 17.54 7.01
C ALA A 196 13.40 17.22 8.47
N MET A 197 14.58 16.62 8.73
CA MET A 197 15.09 16.21 10.06
C MET A 197 16.48 16.81 10.30
N PRO A 198 16.57 18.14 10.43
CA PRO A 198 17.87 18.82 10.56
C PRO A 198 18.58 18.54 11.87
N GLU A 199 17.95 17.95 12.86
CA GLU A 199 18.52 17.53 14.14
C GLU A 199 19.19 16.15 14.08
N ASP A 200 19.01 15.36 12.99
CA ASP A 200 19.68 14.06 12.86
C ASP A 200 21.14 14.24 12.42
N GLU A 201 22.01 14.44 13.41
CA GLU A 201 23.45 14.64 13.17
C GLU A 201 24.12 13.43 12.49
N GLN A 202 23.62 12.22 12.73
CA GLN A 202 24.17 11.02 12.11
C GLN A 202 24.02 11.05 10.57
N VAL A 203 22.88 11.49 10.08
CA VAL A 203 22.67 11.60 8.62
C VAL A 203 23.54 12.71 8.02
N LYS A 204 23.77 13.81 8.73
CA LYS A 204 24.71 14.85 8.27
C LYS A 204 26.13 14.32 8.13
N ILE A 205 26.59 13.49 9.06
CA ILE A 205 27.89 12.84 8.98
C ILE A 205 27.95 11.93 7.74
N TRP A 206 26.96 11.11 7.49
CA TRP A 206 26.90 10.26 6.30
C TRP A 206 26.93 11.05 4.99
N ILE A 207 26.21 12.18 4.91
CA ILE A 207 26.25 13.09 3.77
C ILE A 207 27.67 13.63 3.55
N ALA A 208 28.36 14.09 4.61
CA ALA A 208 29.72 14.62 4.52
C ALA A 208 30.71 13.54 4.03
N GLU A 209 30.62 12.32 4.58
CA GLU A 209 31.45 11.18 4.17
C GLU A 209 31.21 10.79 2.71
N LEU A 210 29.95 10.76 2.25
CA LEU A 210 29.60 10.47 0.86
C LEU A 210 30.18 11.51 -0.10
N ARG A 211 30.08 12.79 0.25
CA ARG A 211 30.64 13.89 -0.56
C ARG A 211 32.17 13.81 -0.66
N MET A 212 32.84 13.51 0.45
CA MET A 212 34.31 13.29 0.44
C MET A 212 34.71 12.11 -0.45
N ARG A 213 33.98 10.99 -0.39
CA ARG A 213 34.23 9.82 -1.24
C ARG A 213 34.00 10.11 -2.74
N GLN A 214 33.14 11.06 -3.08
CA GLN A 214 32.86 11.48 -4.47
C GLN A 214 33.76 12.64 -4.94
N GLY A 215 34.67 13.16 -4.10
CA GLY A 215 35.54 14.30 -4.43
C GLY A 215 34.78 15.63 -4.52
N ARG A 216 33.71 15.77 -3.78
CA ARG A 216 32.83 16.95 -3.75
C ARG A 216 32.93 17.68 -2.40
#